data_404cfa6d40c1c60680bef110f059a365
#
_entry.id   404cfa6d40c1c60680bef110f059a365
#
_cell.length_a   1.000
_cell.length_b   1.000
_cell.length_c   1.000
_cell.angle_alpha   90.00
_cell.angle_beta   90.00
_cell.angle_gamma   90.00
#
_symmetry.space_group_name_H-M   'P 1'
#
loop_
_entity.id
_entity.type
_entity.pdbx_description
1 polymer ?
#
loop_
_entity_poly.entity_id
_entity_poly.type
_entity_poly.pdbx_seq_one_letter_code
_entity_poly.pdbx_strand_id
1 'polypeptide(L)'
;MDSQDAVFRALADPTRREILDLLFTRDGRTVGEVCAAFEDRMSRFGVMKHLGVLTEGDLVVAVKEGRSKRLFLNPVPIEQVANRWISKYAARFTSALVGLQQQVEGQPRPDTEGTAS
;
A
#
# COMPACT_ATOMS: atom_id res chain seq x y z
N MET A 1 -19.52 3.41 3.25
CA MET A 1 -18.12 3.82 3.31
C MET A 1 -17.55 3.83 1.91
N ASP A 2 -16.83 4.88 1.57
CA ASP A 2 -16.19 4.96 0.27
C ASP A 2 -15.18 3.83 0.16
N SER A 3 -15.01 3.28 -1.00
CA SER A 3 -14.05 2.19 -1.21
C SER A 3 -12.64 2.62 -0.88
N GLN A 4 -12.28 3.88 -1.12
CA GLN A 4 -10.95 4.35 -0.76
C GLN A 4 -10.78 4.47 0.74
N ASP A 5 -11.84 4.78 1.47
CA ASP A 5 -11.77 4.82 2.93
C ASP A 5 -11.49 3.43 3.49
N ALA A 6 -12.05 2.40 2.88
CA ALA A 6 -11.77 1.03 3.30
C ALA A 6 -10.30 0.68 3.08
N VAL A 7 -9.70 1.18 2.01
CA VAL A 7 -8.28 0.94 1.75
C VAL A 7 -7.42 1.66 2.80
N PHE A 8 -7.73 2.93 3.08
CA PHE A 8 -6.98 3.67 4.11
C PHE A 8 -7.11 3.02 5.46
N ARG A 9 -8.32 2.58 5.80
CA ARG A 9 -8.55 1.91 7.07
C ARG A 9 -7.70 0.64 7.18
N ALA A 10 -7.66 -0.14 6.11
CA ALA A 10 -6.88 -1.37 6.10
C ALA A 10 -5.39 -1.08 6.29
N LEU A 11 -4.89 -0.04 5.65
CA LEU A 11 -3.47 0.30 5.72
C LEU A 11 -3.08 1.03 6.99
N ALA A 12 -4.04 1.47 7.80
CA ALA A 12 -3.74 2.27 8.97
C ALA A 12 -3.16 1.46 10.13
N ASP A 13 -3.25 0.15 10.09
CA ASP A 13 -2.78 -0.70 11.18
C ASP A 13 -1.48 -1.42 10.81
N PRO A 14 -0.45 -1.37 11.67
CA PRO A 14 0.83 -2.00 11.34
C PRO A 14 0.73 -3.52 11.18
N THR A 15 -0.12 -4.19 11.93
CA THR A 15 -0.26 -5.64 11.79
C THR A 15 -0.84 -5.98 10.43
N ARG A 16 -1.81 -5.20 9.97
CA ARG A 16 -2.38 -5.46 8.66
C ARG A 16 -1.35 -5.23 7.55
N ARG A 17 -0.49 -4.22 7.71
CA ARG A 17 0.60 -4.02 6.75
C ARG A 17 1.57 -5.19 6.76
N GLU A 18 1.84 -5.76 7.95
CA GLU A 18 2.70 -6.93 8.03
C GLU A 18 2.08 -8.14 7.32
N ILE A 19 0.77 -8.30 7.43
CA ILE A 19 0.10 -9.39 6.70
C ILE A 19 0.26 -9.20 5.20
N LEU A 20 0.10 -7.97 4.72
CA LEU A 20 0.30 -7.70 3.30
C LEU A 20 1.73 -7.99 2.87
N ASP A 21 2.70 -7.61 3.70
CA ASP A 21 4.10 -7.88 3.40
C ASP A 21 4.38 -9.39 3.37
N LEU A 22 3.75 -10.13 4.27
CA LEU A 22 3.90 -11.58 4.29
C LEU A 22 3.38 -12.19 2.99
N LEU A 23 2.22 -11.74 2.53
CA LEU A 23 1.67 -12.23 1.27
C LEU A 23 2.51 -11.78 0.08
N PHE A 24 3.12 -10.61 0.18
CA PHE A 24 3.98 -10.13 -0.89
C PHE A 24 5.21 -11.03 -1.06
N THR A 25 5.75 -11.55 0.05
CA THR A 25 6.92 -12.43 -0.05
C THR A 25 6.56 -13.78 -0.62
N ARG A 26 5.37 -14.31 -0.36
CA ARG A 26 4.91 -15.55 -0.95
C ARG A 26 3.38 -15.53 -0.96
N ASP A 27 2.82 -15.29 -2.11
CA ASP A 27 1.37 -15.22 -2.30
C ASP A 27 0.76 -16.62 -2.22
N GLY A 28 -0.53 -16.67 -1.97
CA GLY A 28 -1.23 -17.94 -1.91
C GLY A 28 -1.09 -18.69 -0.61
N ARG A 29 -0.70 -18.03 0.48
CA ARG A 29 -0.65 -18.69 1.78
C ARG A 29 -2.06 -19.01 2.24
N THR A 30 -2.21 -20.11 2.96
CA THR A 30 -3.50 -20.44 3.52
C THR A 30 -3.77 -19.56 4.73
N VAL A 31 -5.04 -19.48 5.13
CA VAL A 31 -5.43 -18.77 6.34
C VAL A 31 -4.66 -19.34 7.55
N GLY A 32 -4.53 -20.68 7.61
CA GLY A 32 -3.80 -21.31 8.71
C GLY A 32 -2.33 -20.89 8.74
N GLU A 33 -1.70 -20.78 7.57
CA GLU A 33 -0.31 -20.34 7.51
C GLU A 33 -0.14 -18.90 7.98
N VAL A 34 -1.08 -18.03 7.64
CA VAL A 34 -1.03 -16.65 8.11
C VAL A 34 -1.25 -16.61 9.61
N CYS A 35 -2.22 -17.37 10.13
CA CYS A 35 -2.47 -17.42 11.58
C CYS A 35 -1.24 -17.93 12.32
N ALA A 36 -0.55 -18.93 11.77
CA ALA A 36 0.63 -19.48 12.41
C ALA A 36 1.76 -18.45 12.48
N ALA A 37 1.87 -17.60 11.48
CA ALA A 37 2.93 -16.59 11.46
C ALA A 37 2.77 -15.56 12.57
N PHE A 38 1.57 -15.40 13.13
CA PHE A 38 1.31 -14.41 14.16
C PHE A 38 0.90 -15.06 15.49
N GLU A 39 1.04 -16.37 15.61
CA GLU A 39 0.46 -17.07 16.77
C GLU A 39 1.06 -16.66 18.10
N ASP A 40 2.28 -16.18 18.14
CA ASP A 40 2.90 -15.73 19.38
C ASP A 40 2.55 -14.27 19.70
N ARG A 41 1.80 -13.60 18.85
CA ARG A 41 1.44 -12.20 19.06
C ARG A 41 -0.06 -11.99 19.21
N MET A 42 -0.87 -12.84 18.62
CA MET A 42 -2.32 -12.68 18.71
C MET A 42 -3.04 -13.98 18.42
N SER A 43 -4.30 -14.04 18.81
CA SER A 43 -5.11 -15.23 18.59
C SER A 43 -5.52 -15.34 17.12
N ARG A 44 -5.97 -16.54 16.76
CA ARG A 44 -6.55 -16.74 15.44
C ARG A 44 -7.69 -15.77 15.19
N PHE A 45 -8.52 -15.52 16.22
CA PHE A 45 -9.61 -14.59 16.10
C PHE A 45 -9.11 -13.19 15.72
N GLY A 46 -8.02 -12.75 16.33
CA GLY A 46 -7.43 -11.46 16.02
C GLY A 46 -6.94 -11.38 14.57
N VAL A 47 -6.28 -12.44 14.10
CA VAL A 47 -5.83 -12.50 12.73
C VAL A 47 -7.02 -12.44 11.77
N MET A 48 -8.08 -13.20 12.09
CA MET A 48 -9.26 -13.24 11.23
C MET A 48 -9.93 -11.87 11.14
N LYS A 49 -9.94 -11.10 12.23
CA LYS A 49 -10.49 -9.75 12.19
C LYS A 49 -9.68 -8.85 11.27
N HIS A 50 -8.36 -8.93 11.33
CA HIS A 50 -7.52 -8.16 10.42
C HIS A 50 -7.71 -8.57 8.97
N LEU A 51 -7.83 -9.88 8.72
CA LEU A 51 -8.08 -10.37 7.36
C LEU A 51 -9.44 -9.86 6.85
N GLY A 52 -10.43 -9.77 7.72
CA GLY A 52 -11.73 -9.23 7.34
C GLY A 52 -11.63 -7.78 6.88
N VAL A 53 -10.86 -6.96 7.58
CA VAL A 53 -10.67 -5.56 7.19
C VAL A 53 -9.92 -5.48 5.87
N LEU A 54 -8.89 -6.31 5.69
CA LEU A 54 -8.13 -6.33 4.44
C LEU A 54 -8.99 -6.79 3.25
N THR A 55 -9.85 -7.77 3.49
CA THR A 55 -10.75 -8.27 2.45
C THR A 55 -11.81 -7.21 2.09
N GLU A 56 -12.30 -6.49 3.10
CA GLU A 56 -13.27 -5.45 2.87
C GLU A 56 -12.68 -4.34 2.00
N GLY A 57 -11.41 -4.06 2.13
CA GLY A 57 -10.72 -3.09 1.28
C GLY A 57 -10.24 -3.65 -0.04
N ASP A 58 -10.55 -4.91 -0.31
CA ASP A 58 -10.11 -5.61 -1.53
C ASP A 58 -8.60 -5.73 -1.66
N LEU A 59 -7.88 -5.59 -0.55
CA LEU A 59 -6.42 -5.74 -0.55
C LEU A 59 -5.99 -7.20 -0.47
N VAL A 60 -6.88 -8.05 0.01
CA VAL A 60 -6.66 -9.48 0.08
C VAL A 60 -7.83 -10.16 -0.58
N VAL A 61 -7.55 -11.09 -1.46
CA VAL A 61 -8.57 -11.91 -2.12
C VAL A 61 -8.41 -13.33 -1.62
N ALA A 62 -9.50 -13.92 -1.15
CA ALA A 62 -9.48 -15.29 -0.67
C ALA A 62 -10.07 -16.20 -1.73
N VAL A 63 -9.34 -17.25 -2.05
CA VAL A 63 -9.79 -18.24 -3.03
C VAL A 63 -9.95 -19.58 -2.31
N LYS A 64 -11.13 -20.14 -2.37
CA LYS A 64 -11.40 -21.42 -1.73
C LYS A 64 -10.74 -22.54 -2.51
N GLU A 65 -10.05 -23.42 -1.81
CA GLU A 65 -9.41 -24.56 -2.43
C GLU A 65 -9.63 -25.74 -1.51
N GLY A 66 -10.58 -26.60 -1.85
CA GLY A 66 -10.96 -27.69 -0.95
C GLY A 66 -11.52 -27.15 0.34
N ARG A 67 -10.93 -27.54 1.46
CA ARG A 67 -11.34 -27.06 2.77
C ARG A 67 -10.55 -25.84 3.21
N SER A 68 -9.58 -25.42 2.41
CA SER A 68 -8.73 -24.29 2.76
C SER A 68 -9.09 -23.08 1.96
N LYS A 69 -8.68 -21.93 2.44
CA LYS A 69 -8.73 -20.70 1.67
C LYS A 69 -7.31 -20.22 1.50
N ARG A 70 -6.95 -19.90 0.27
CA ARG A 70 -5.66 -19.28 -0.01
C ARG A 70 -5.85 -17.80 -0.19
N LEU A 71 -4.91 -17.05 0.32
CA LEU A 71 -5.00 -15.61 0.37
C LEU A 71 -4.00 -15.01 -0.62
N PHE A 72 -4.48 -14.05 -1.39
CA PHE A 72 -3.65 -13.40 -2.39
C PHE A 72 -3.66 -11.90 -2.17
N LEU A 73 -2.49 -11.28 -2.28
CA LEU A 73 -2.39 -9.84 -2.20
C LEU A 73 -2.95 -9.24 -3.50
N ASN A 74 -3.81 -8.26 -3.35
CA ASN A 74 -4.30 -7.50 -4.49
C ASN A 74 -3.80 -6.07 -4.37
N PRO A 75 -2.78 -5.67 -5.12
CA PRO A 75 -2.21 -4.34 -4.99
C PRO A 75 -3.01 -3.26 -5.70
N VAL A 76 -4.01 -3.63 -6.50
CA VAL A 76 -4.75 -2.65 -7.31
C VAL A 76 -5.35 -1.51 -6.49
N PRO A 77 -6.05 -1.77 -5.36
CA PRO A 77 -6.59 -0.64 -4.60
C PRO A 77 -5.51 0.29 -4.05
N ILE A 78 -4.35 -0.24 -3.69
CA ILE A 78 -3.24 0.59 -3.23
C ILE A 78 -2.75 1.46 -4.37
N GLU A 79 -2.59 0.87 -5.55
CA GLU A 79 -2.13 1.60 -6.71
C GLU A 79 -3.12 2.70 -7.08
N GLN A 80 -4.41 2.41 -7.02
CA GLN A 80 -5.44 3.40 -7.34
C GLN A 80 -5.39 4.60 -6.38
N VAL A 81 -5.26 4.33 -5.08
CA VAL A 81 -5.16 5.39 -4.09
C VAL A 81 -3.87 6.18 -4.30
N ALA A 82 -2.75 5.47 -4.49
CA ALA A 82 -1.47 6.10 -4.68
C ALA A 82 -1.48 6.99 -5.93
N ASN A 83 -2.01 6.49 -7.03
CA ASN A 83 -2.05 7.26 -8.27
C ASN A 83 -2.91 8.49 -8.13
N ARG A 84 -4.05 8.38 -7.46
CA ARG A 84 -4.93 9.51 -7.27
C ARG A 84 -4.23 10.64 -6.51
N TRP A 85 -3.59 10.29 -5.39
CA TRP A 85 -3.01 11.31 -4.53
C TRP A 85 -1.62 11.74 -5.01
N ILE A 86 -0.82 10.80 -5.48
CA ILE A 86 0.50 11.12 -5.98
C ILE A 86 0.39 11.98 -7.23
N SER A 87 -0.48 11.63 -8.15
CA SER A 87 -0.65 12.41 -9.38
C SER A 87 -1.11 13.83 -9.06
N LYS A 88 -2.02 13.97 -8.12
CA LYS A 88 -2.53 15.28 -7.73
C LYS A 88 -1.42 16.14 -7.15
N TYR A 89 -0.64 15.57 -6.23
CA TYR A 89 0.43 16.31 -5.59
C TYR A 89 1.60 16.51 -6.54
N ALA A 90 1.91 15.53 -7.37
CA ALA A 90 2.99 15.65 -8.32
C ALA A 90 2.71 16.76 -9.34
N ALA A 91 1.48 16.87 -9.80
CA ALA A 91 1.12 17.93 -10.73
C ALA A 91 1.34 19.31 -10.11
N ARG A 92 0.91 19.47 -8.86
CA ARG A 92 1.09 20.74 -8.17
C ARG A 92 2.57 21.03 -7.92
N PHE A 93 3.32 20.02 -7.53
CA PHE A 93 4.72 20.18 -7.27
C PHE A 93 5.48 20.52 -8.54
N THR A 94 5.13 19.88 -9.64
CA THR A 94 5.75 20.14 -10.93
C THR A 94 5.45 21.57 -11.37
N SER A 95 4.22 22.05 -11.17
CA SER A 95 3.88 23.42 -11.50
C SER A 95 4.71 24.41 -10.69
N ALA A 96 4.92 24.12 -9.42
CA ALA A 96 5.72 24.98 -8.55
C ALA A 96 7.18 24.98 -9.01
N LEU A 97 7.70 23.83 -9.41
CA LEU A 97 9.07 23.75 -9.88
C LEU A 97 9.26 24.51 -11.19
N VAL A 98 8.29 24.40 -12.09
CA VAL A 98 8.35 25.16 -13.34
C VAL A 98 8.34 26.64 -13.05
N GLY A 99 7.51 27.08 -12.11
CA GLY A 99 7.49 28.49 -11.72
C GLY A 99 8.83 28.96 -11.18
N LEU A 100 9.45 28.15 -10.33
CA LEU A 100 10.75 28.48 -9.80
C LEU A 100 11.80 28.51 -10.91
N GLN A 101 11.75 27.58 -11.83
CA GLN A 101 12.70 27.54 -12.91
C GLN A 101 12.57 28.80 -13.78
N GLN A 102 11.36 29.24 -14.04
CA GLN A 102 11.16 30.44 -14.81
C GLN A 102 11.72 31.66 -14.10
N GLN A 103 11.63 31.71 -12.78
CA GLN A 103 12.22 32.83 -12.05
C GLN A 103 13.74 32.80 -12.10
N VAL A 104 14.31 31.60 -12.08
CA VAL A 104 15.75 31.49 -12.05
C VAL A 104 16.35 31.70 -13.41
N GLU A 105 15.59 31.45 -14.47
CA GLU A 105 16.16 31.62 -15.81
C GLU A 105 16.60 33.04 -16.09
N GLY A 106 16.14 34.00 -15.32
CA GLY A 106 16.61 35.37 -15.47
C GLY A 106 17.88 35.66 -14.72
N GLN A 107 18.52 34.66 -14.12
CA GLN A 107 19.73 34.85 -13.33
C GLN A 107 20.76 33.81 -13.70
N PRO A 108 22.03 34.10 -13.47
CA PRO A 108 23.05 33.09 -13.71
C PRO A 108 22.78 31.86 -12.89
N ARG A 109 22.84 30.71 -13.51
CA ARG A 109 22.59 29.49 -12.78
C ARG A 109 23.84 29.09 -12.02
N PRO A 110 23.68 28.69 -10.78
CA PRO A 110 24.81 28.14 -10.07
C PRO A 110 25.23 26.85 -10.73
N ASP A 111 26.51 26.61 -10.67
CA ASP A 111 26.99 25.40 -11.24
C ASP A 111 26.65 24.27 -10.32
N THR A 112 25.87 23.35 -10.81
CA THR A 112 25.43 22.34 -9.90
C THR A 112 25.71 21.00 -10.37
N GLU A 113 26.51 20.86 -11.28
CA GLU A 113 26.68 19.63 -11.72
C GLU A 113 27.03 18.69 -10.76
N GLY A 114 27.75 18.96 -9.87
CA GLY A 114 28.14 17.95 -8.97
C GLY A 114 27.06 17.18 -8.41
N THR A 115 25.91 17.68 -8.49
CA THR A 115 24.92 16.98 -7.81
C THR A 115 24.50 15.83 -8.50
N ALA A 116 24.82 15.65 -9.59
CA ALA A 116 24.30 14.62 -10.23
C ALA A 116 24.21 13.45 -9.47
N SER A 117 24.73 13.14 -8.72
CA SER A 117 24.64 11.90 -8.07
C SER A 117 23.42 11.30 -7.81
#